data_fb20c3fb9907a71c1f05e6f3791257a2
#
_entry.id   fb20c3fb9907a71c1f05e6f3791257a2
#
_cell.length_a   1.000
_cell.length_b   1.000
_cell.length_c   1.000
_cell.angle_alpha   90.00
_cell.angle_beta   90.00
_cell.angle_gamma   90.00
#
_symmetry.space_group_name_H-M   'P 1'
#
loop_
_entity.id
_entity.type
_entity.pdbx_description
1 polymer ?
#
loop_
_entity_poly.entity_id
_entity_poly.type
_entity_poly.pdbx_seq_one_letter_code
_entity_poly.pdbx_strand_id
1 'polypeptide(L)'
;MSKAKVLVTGIIPEEGLTDLRSAFDVTYDPEKESRDWILANLSDFDGLLLMGTKADRELIDAGKNLKIITTNGVGFDHVDIAYAKEKGIVVSNCPMGVRVPTAEMTFALLLATV
;
A
#
# COMPACT_ATOMS: atom_id res chain seq x y z
N MET A 1 2.73 21.04 -14.90
CA MET A 1 2.84 19.59 -14.99
C MET A 1 1.82 18.94 -14.06
N SER A 2 1.17 17.90 -14.54
CA SER A 2 0.26 17.13 -13.70
C SER A 2 1.02 16.33 -12.65
N LYS A 3 0.43 16.21 -11.46
CA LYS A 3 0.99 15.38 -10.41
C LYS A 3 0.83 13.89 -10.77
N ALA A 4 1.75 13.06 -10.30
CA ALA A 4 1.61 11.61 -10.41
C ALA A 4 0.38 11.15 -9.61
N LYS A 5 -0.30 10.16 -10.14
CA LYS A 5 -1.54 9.63 -9.54
C LYS A 5 -1.24 8.45 -8.63
N VAL A 6 -1.72 8.50 -7.42
CA VAL A 6 -1.53 7.46 -6.41
C VAL A 6 -2.88 6.94 -5.93
N LEU A 7 -3.02 5.62 -5.98
CA LEU A 7 -4.16 4.93 -5.38
C LEU A 7 -3.78 4.45 -3.98
N VAL A 8 -4.62 4.76 -3.01
CA VAL A 8 -4.48 4.29 -1.63
C VAL A 8 -5.59 3.30 -1.33
N THR A 9 -5.23 2.10 -0.92
CA THR A 9 -6.19 1.04 -0.58
C THR A 9 -6.17 0.73 0.92
N GLY A 10 -7.26 0.17 1.42
CA GLY A 10 -7.45 -0.14 2.82
C GLY A 10 -7.95 1.05 3.63
N ILE A 11 -7.91 0.93 4.94
CA ILE A 11 -8.37 1.99 5.84
C ILE A 11 -7.17 2.69 6.46
N ILE A 12 -6.98 3.94 6.09
CA ILE A 12 -5.87 4.77 6.56
C ILE A 12 -6.44 6.07 7.12
N PRO A 13 -6.00 6.53 8.31
CA PRO A 13 -6.43 7.83 8.83
C PRO A 13 -6.11 8.96 7.84
N GLU A 14 -7.08 9.86 7.65
CA GLU A 14 -6.93 10.97 6.68
C GLU A 14 -5.70 11.84 7.00
N GLU A 15 -5.37 11.99 8.28
CA GLU A 15 -4.20 12.74 8.72
C GLU A 15 -2.89 12.16 8.16
N GLY A 16 -2.85 10.84 7.96
CA GLY A 16 -1.68 10.17 7.36
C GLY A 16 -1.53 10.42 5.87
N LEU A 17 -2.55 10.94 5.22
CA LEU A 17 -2.53 11.22 3.78
C LEU A 17 -2.20 12.68 3.44
N THR A 18 -2.08 13.55 4.43
CA THR A 18 -1.89 14.98 4.23
C THR A 18 -0.66 15.30 3.36
N ASP A 19 0.48 14.74 3.71
CA ASP A 19 1.72 14.96 2.96
C ASP A 19 1.65 14.34 1.57
N LEU A 20 1.03 13.17 1.47
CA LEU A 20 0.85 12.49 0.20
C LEU A 20 -0.01 13.31 -0.76
N ARG A 21 -1.11 13.88 -0.26
CA ARG A 21 -1.99 14.74 -1.05
C ARG A 21 -1.33 16.04 -1.50
N SER A 22 -0.38 16.54 -0.73
CA SER A 22 0.36 17.75 -1.11
C SER A 22 1.29 17.50 -2.31
N ALA A 23 1.83 16.29 -2.43
CA ALA A 23 2.81 15.94 -3.45
C ALA A 23 2.20 15.23 -4.67
N PHE A 24 1.09 14.51 -4.48
CA PHE A 24 0.51 13.65 -5.50
C PHE A 24 -1.00 13.86 -5.66
N ASP A 25 -1.52 13.42 -6.79
CA ASP A 25 -2.97 13.31 -6.99
C ASP A 25 -3.44 11.97 -6.40
N VAL A 26 -4.02 12.03 -5.20
CA VAL A 26 -4.36 10.85 -4.40
C VAL A 26 -5.84 10.49 -4.57
N THR A 27 -6.10 9.24 -4.93
CA THR A 27 -7.42 8.62 -4.90
C THR A 27 -7.50 7.71 -3.68
N TYR A 28 -8.42 8.02 -2.77
CA TYR A 28 -8.68 7.24 -1.57
C TYR A 28 -10.18 7.19 -1.30
N ASP A 29 -10.78 6.03 -1.47
CA ASP A 29 -12.21 5.79 -1.21
C ASP A 29 -12.40 4.33 -0.78
N PRO A 30 -12.22 4.03 0.52
CA PRO A 30 -12.26 2.65 1.01
C PRO A 30 -13.62 1.97 0.87
N GLU A 31 -14.69 2.73 0.66
CA GLU A 31 -16.03 2.16 0.47
C GLU A 31 -16.25 1.62 -0.95
N LYS A 32 -15.54 2.16 -1.93
CA LYS A 32 -15.71 1.81 -3.34
C LYS A 32 -14.66 0.84 -3.86
N GLU A 33 -13.53 0.72 -3.19
CA GLU A 33 -12.44 -0.14 -3.68
C GLU A 33 -12.69 -1.61 -3.36
N SER A 34 -13.07 -2.35 -4.36
CA SER A 34 -13.02 -3.81 -4.35
C SER A 34 -11.83 -4.26 -5.21
N ARG A 35 -11.45 -5.54 -5.10
CA ARG A 35 -10.41 -6.08 -5.98
C ARG A 35 -10.75 -5.87 -7.44
N ASP A 36 -11.99 -6.12 -7.83
CA ASP A 36 -12.44 -5.94 -9.22
C ASP A 36 -12.32 -4.49 -9.67
N TRP A 37 -12.70 -3.54 -8.81
CA TRP A 37 -12.55 -2.12 -9.09
C TRP A 37 -11.07 -1.73 -9.26
N ILE A 38 -10.21 -2.22 -8.36
CA ILE A 38 -8.77 -1.96 -8.43
C ILE A 38 -8.20 -2.48 -9.74
N LEU A 39 -8.50 -3.71 -10.11
CA LEU A 39 -8.03 -4.31 -11.36
C LEU A 39 -8.49 -3.54 -12.59
N ALA A 40 -9.72 -3.03 -12.57
CA ALA A 40 -10.29 -2.27 -13.69
C ALA A 40 -9.68 -0.86 -13.83
N ASN A 41 -9.21 -0.25 -12.75
CA ASN A 41 -8.80 1.16 -12.73
C ASN A 41 -7.30 1.38 -12.51
N LEU A 42 -6.55 0.36 -12.12
CA LEU A 42 -5.15 0.51 -11.70
C LEU A 42 -4.23 1.05 -12.81
N SER A 43 -4.59 0.84 -14.07
CA SER A 43 -3.81 1.37 -15.21
C SER A 43 -3.73 2.91 -15.24
N ASP A 44 -4.62 3.60 -14.53
CA ASP A 44 -4.64 5.07 -14.47
C ASP A 44 -3.67 5.64 -13.42
N PHE A 45 -3.02 4.77 -12.64
CA PHE A 45 -2.20 5.18 -11.50
C PHE A 45 -0.71 4.91 -11.71
N ASP A 46 0.12 5.79 -11.17
CA ASP A 46 1.58 5.69 -11.16
C ASP A 46 2.11 5.01 -9.90
N GLY A 47 1.40 5.11 -8.80
CA GLY A 47 1.76 4.53 -7.51
C GLY A 47 0.57 3.86 -6.82
N LEU A 48 0.87 2.83 -6.05
CA LEU A 48 -0.12 2.09 -5.25
C LEU A 48 0.37 1.97 -3.82
N LEU A 49 -0.39 2.55 -2.87
CA LEU A 49 -0.21 2.28 -1.45
C LEU A 49 -1.19 1.17 -1.08
N LEU A 50 -0.64 0.02 -0.74
CA LEU A 50 -1.38 -1.23 -0.64
C LEU A 50 -1.61 -1.62 0.81
N MET A 51 -2.86 -1.92 1.13
CA MET A 51 -3.26 -2.50 2.40
C MET A 51 -4.46 -3.42 2.17
N GLY A 52 -4.38 -4.64 2.68
CA GLY A 52 -5.50 -5.58 2.65
C GLY A 52 -5.77 -6.31 1.34
N THR A 53 -4.95 -6.11 0.33
CA THR A 53 -5.09 -6.75 -0.98
C THR A 53 -3.77 -7.38 -1.40
N LYS A 54 -3.83 -8.50 -2.12
CA LYS A 54 -2.63 -9.11 -2.69
C LYS A 54 -2.20 -8.40 -3.98
N ALA A 55 -0.93 -8.06 -4.04
CA ALA A 55 -0.28 -7.63 -5.27
C ALA A 55 0.34 -8.83 -5.98
N ASP A 56 -0.51 -9.68 -6.54
CA ASP A 56 -0.13 -10.83 -7.35
C ASP A 56 0.12 -10.43 -8.81
N ARG A 57 0.41 -11.39 -9.66
CA ARG A 57 0.68 -11.14 -11.08
C ARG A 57 -0.48 -10.45 -11.78
N GLU A 58 -1.70 -10.86 -11.48
CA GLU A 58 -2.91 -10.27 -12.09
C GLU A 58 -3.01 -8.78 -11.76
N LEU A 59 -2.81 -8.40 -10.50
CA LEU A 59 -2.87 -7.00 -10.08
C LEU A 59 -1.71 -6.19 -10.68
N ILE A 60 -0.50 -6.74 -10.67
CA ILE A 60 0.68 -6.08 -11.24
C ILE A 60 0.50 -5.85 -12.74
N ASP A 61 -0.02 -6.83 -13.46
CA ASP A 61 -0.32 -6.71 -14.88
C ASP A 61 -1.40 -5.66 -15.18
N ALA A 62 -2.38 -5.52 -14.28
CA ALA A 62 -3.43 -4.49 -14.40
C ALA A 62 -2.86 -3.07 -14.24
N GLY A 63 -1.80 -2.92 -13.48
CA GLY A 63 -1.12 -1.64 -13.25
C GLY A 63 -0.09 -1.31 -14.32
N LYS A 64 -0.52 -1.10 -15.54
CA LYS A 64 0.38 -0.88 -16.70
C LYS A 64 1.31 0.31 -16.56
N ASN A 65 0.92 1.32 -15.78
CA ASN A 65 1.69 2.55 -15.57
C ASN A 65 2.32 2.62 -14.17
N LEU A 66 2.17 1.57 -13.36
CA LEU A 66 2.72 1.54 -12.02
C LEU A 66 4.25 1.62 -12.02
N LYS A 67 4.77 2.49 -11.18
CA LYS A 67 6.20 2.68 -10.94
C LYS A 67 6.61 2.20 -9.56
N ILE A 68 5.69 2.24 -8.59
CA ILE A 68 5.95 1.86 -7.21
C ILE A 68 4.71 1.22 -6.57
N ILE A 69 4.95 0.19 -5.77
CA ILE A 69 3.98 -0.40 -4.86
C ILE A 69 4.57 -0.28 -3.44
N THR A 70 3.86 0.40 -2.56
CA THR A 70 4.25 0.56 -1.15
C THR A 70 3.23 -0.16 -0.28
N THR A 71 3.71 -0.96 0.67
CA THR A 71 2.84 -1.58 1.67
C THR A 71 2.74 -0.69 2.91
N ASN A 72 1.54 -0.56 3.47
CA ASN A 72 1.34 0.13 4.73
C ASN A 72 1.57 -0.82 5.90
N GLY A 73 2.80 -1.25 6.06
CA GLY A 73 3.19 -2.21 7.10
C GLY A 73 4.60 -2.73 6.89
N VAL A 74 5.01 -3.65 7.75
CA VAL A 74 6.33 -4.28 7.69
C VAL A 74 6.35 -5.44 6.71
N GLY A 75 5.33 -6.31 6.77
CA GLY A 75 5.23 -7.51 5.95
C GLY A 75 5.00 -7.22 4.48
N PHE A 76 5.58 -8.01 3.62
CA PHE A 76 5.44 -7.88 2.17
C PHE A 76 5.23 -9.24 1.46
N ASP A 77 4.82 -10.25 2.21
CA ASP A 77 4.50 -11.59 1.71
C ASP A 77 3.29 -11.61 0.76
N HIS A 78 2.44 -10.58 0.83
CA HIS A 78 1.29 -10.40 -0.04
C HIS A 78 1.64 -9.70 -1.36
N VAL A 79 2.91 -9.38 -1.60
CA VAL A 79 3.40 -8.76 -2.84
C VAL A 79 4.32 -9.73 -3.56
N ASP A 80 4.06 -9.98 -4.84
CA ASP A 80 4.97 -10.75 -5.69
C ASP A 80 6.14 -9.85 -6.13
N ILE A 81 7.14 -9.78 -5.26
CA ILE A 81 8.30 -8.90 -5.44
C ILE A 81 9.09 -9.26 -6.68
N ALA A 82 9.28 -10.54 -6.95
CA ALA A 82 10.03 -11.00 -8.11
C ALA A 82 9.36 -10.54 -9.42
N TYR A 83 8.05 -10.68 -9.51
CA TYR A 83 7.30 -10.24 -10.68
C TYR A 83 7.28 -8.72 -10.84
N ALA A 84 7.11 -7.99 -9.73
CA ALA A 84 7.18 -6.53 -9.75
C ALA A 84 8.55 -6.05 -10.26
N LYS A 85 9.63 -6.71 -9.83
CA LYS A 85 10.98 -6.41 -10.30
C LYS A 85 11.14 -6.65 -11.80
N GLU A 86 10.59 -7.74 -12.33
CA GLU A 86 10.59 -8.02 -13.77
C GLU A 86 9.89 -6.92 -14.56
N LYS A 87 8.85 -6.31 -13.99
CA LYS A 87 8.09 -5.22 -14.60
C LYS A 87 8.70 -3.84 -14.36
N GLY A 88 9.82 -3.75 -13.65
CA GLY A 88 10.46 -2.48 -13.34
C GLY A 88 9.74 -1.67 -12.25
N ILE A 89 8.91 -2.31 -11.44
CA ILE A 89 8.17 -1.67 -10.36
C ILE A 89 8.97 -1.75 -9.06
N VAL A 90 9.16 -0.62 -8.40
CA VAL A 90 9.79 -0.55 -7.08
C VAL A 90 8.79 -1.00 -6.02
N VAL A 91 9.25 -1.81 -5.07
CA VAL A 91 8.42 -2.22 -3.92
C VAL A 91 9.08 -1.70 -2.64
N SER A 92 8.30 -1.06 -1.79
CA SER A 92 8.75 -0.57 -0.49
C SER A 92 7.78 -0.94 0.63
N ASN A 93 8.25 -0.87 1.87
CA ASN A 93 7.45 -1.15 3.06
C ASN A 93 7.73 -0.10 4.14
N CYS A 94 7.03 -0.20 5.27
CA CYS A 94 7.15 0.73 6.40
C CYS A 94 7.60 0.00 7.66
N PRO A 95 8.89 -0.36 7.81
CA PRO A 95 9.34 -1.18 8.93
C PRO A 95 9.49 -0.43 10.25
N MET A 96 9.71 0.88 10.22
CA MET A 96 10.11 1.64 11.41
C MET A 96 8.94 2.13 12.25
N GLY A 97 7.82 2.51 11.64
CA GLY A 97 6.71 3.16 12.34
C GLY A 97 6.00 2.27 13.35
N VAL A 98 6.02 0.96 13.17
CA VAL A 98 5.27 0.01 14.02
C VAL A 98 6.16 -0.83 14.93
N ARG A 99 7.48 -0.74 14.79
CA ARG A 99 8.42 -1.61 15.52
C ARG A 99 8.32 -1.47 17.03
N VAL A 100 8.39 -0.25 17.53
CA VAL A 100 8.31 0.02 18.98
C VAL A 100 6.91 -0.20 19.54
N PRO A 101 5.83 0.37 18.94
CA PRO A 101 4.47 0.11 19.44
C PRO A 101 4.10 -1.37 19.47
N THR A 102 4.52 -2.14 18.48
CA THR A 102 4.25 -3.59 18.44
C THR A 102 4.97 -4.31 19.58
N ALA A 103 6.23 -3.97 19.83
CA ALA A 103 7.00 -4.53 20.94
C ALA A 103 6.37 -4.19 22.30
N GLU A 104 5.97 -2.94 22.48
CA GLU A 104 5.30 -2.49 23.71
C GLU A 104 3.98 -3.25 23.96
N MET A 105 3.15 -3.39 22.92
CA MET A 105 1.90 -4.14 23.03
C MET A 105 2.16 -5.62 23.35
N THR A 106 3.19 -6.21 22.76
CA THR A 106 3.58 -7.60 23.05
C THR A 106 3.92 -7.77 24.52
N PHE A 107 4.71 -6.87 25.11
CA PHE A 107 5.03 -6.88 26.53
C PHE A 107 3.79 -6.65 27.39
N ALA A 108 2.93 -5.71 27.02
CA ALA A 108 1.69 -5.45 27.75
C ALA A 108 0.80 -6.69 27.82
N LEU A 109 0.62 -7.39 26.69
CA LEU A 109 -0.16 -8.62 26.65
C LEU A 109 0.50 -9.74 27.44
N LEU A 110 1.81 -9.89 27.37
CA LEU A 110 2.55 -10.87 28.18
C LEU A 110 2.32 -10.64 29.68
N LEU A 111 2.47 -9.40 30.13
CA LEU A 111 2.26 -9.04 31.53
C LEU A 111 0.81 -9.23 31.98
N ALA A 112 -0.15 -8.98 31.11
CA ALA A 112 -1.58 -9.13 31.39
C ALA A 112 -1.99 -10.60 31.56
N THR A 113 -1.22 -11.54 31.05
CA THR A 113 -1.51 -12.99 31.12
C THR A 113 -0.84 -13.69 32.32
N VAL A 114 -0.01 -12.99 33.05
CA VAL A 114 0.72 -13.55 34.21
C VAL A 114 -0.10 -13.53 35.51
#